data_919656f2b27132961101b57b6068cdd3
#
_entry.id   919656f2b27132961101b57b6068cdd3
#
_cell.length_a   1.000
_cell.length_b   1.000
_cell.length_c   1.000
_cell.angle_alpha   90.00
_cell.angle_beta   90.00
_cell.angle_gamma   90.00
#
_symmetry.space_group_name_H-M   'P 1'
#
loop_
_entity.id
_entity.type
_entity.pdbx_description
1 polymer ?
#
loop_
_entity_poly.entity_id
_entity_poly.type
_entity_poly.pdbx_seq_one_letter_code
_entity_poly.pdbx_strand_id
1 'polypeptide(L)'
;MQRNKISFKGQKIYIGIDVHAKTWEICVLTESGYKERHPQQASAKTLFDFLKKHFPDGEYHAVYESGFSGFSTYYALKEYGIDCVVTHAADVPTTQYEEVMKTDKVDAA
;
A
#
# COMPACT_ATOMS: atom_id res chain seq x y z
N MET A 1 -1.92 -22.49 -19.40
CA MET A 1 -1.90 -21.99 -19.19
C MET A 1 -1.53 -21.35 -18.94
N GLN A 2 -1.26 -20.98 -18.73
CA GLN A 2 -0.95 -20.36 -18.37
C GLN A 2 -1.17 -19.43 -18.32
N ARG A 3 -1.40 -19.11 -18.39
CA ARG A 3 -1.76 -18.37 -18.07
C ARG A 3 -1.52 -17.79 -17.35
N ASN A 4 -1.58 -17.86 -17.18
CA ASN A 4 -1.41 -17.42 -16.18
C ASN A 4 -0.48 -16.56 -15.70
N LYS A 5 0.14 -16.04 -16.32
CA LYS A 5 1.07 -15.14 -15.88
C LYS A 5 0.58 -13.76 -15.99
N ILE A 6 -0.13 -13.33 -14.98
CA ILE A 6 -0.55 -11.95 -14.87
C ILE A 6 0.62 -11.16 -14.35
N SER A 7 1.01 -10.14 -15.06
CA SER A 7 2.10 -9.27 -14.62
C SER A 7 1.60 -7.85 -14.49
N PHE A 8 2.04 -7.18 -13.44
CA PHE A 8 1.70 -5.78 -13.22
C PHE A 8 2.89 -4.88 -13.50
N LYS A 9 3.81 -5.36 -14.32
CA LYS A 9 4.98 -4.59 -14.66
C LYS A 9 4.60 -3.23 -15.24
N GLY A 10 5.16 -2.18 -14.65
CA GLY A 10 4.85 -0.83 -15.08
C GLY A 10 3.59 -0.25 -14.51
N GLN A 11 2.82 -1.03 -13.76
CA GLN A 11 1.62 -0.51 -13.11
C GLN A 11 1.95 -0.07 -11.70
N LYS A 12 1.34 1.02 -11.29
CA LYS A 12 1.44 1.48 -9.91
C LYS A 12 0.34 0.82 -9.08
N ILE A 13 0.75 0.27 -7.96
CA ILE A 13 -0.14 -0.38 -7.02
C ILE A 13 -0.14 0.48 -5.76
N TYR A 14 -1.29 1.03 -5.42
CA TYR A 14 -1.40 1.95 -4.28
C TYR A 14 -1.96 1.21 -3.09
N ILE A 15 -1.34 1.34 -1.95
CA ILE A 15 -1.71 0.62 -0.74
C ILE A 15 -1.92 1.60 0.41
N GLY A 16 -3.15 1.69 0.90
CA GLY A 16 -3.45 2.44 2.11
C GLY A 16 -3.41 1.50 3.29
N ILE A 17 -2.74 1.89 4.35
CA ILE A 17 -2.56 1.05 5.53
C ILE A 17 -3.09 1.76 6.75
N ASP A 18 -4.09 1.15 7.39
CA ASP A 18 -4.56 1.62 8.68
C ASP A 18 -3.85 0.76 9.73
N VAL A 19 -2.88 1.37 10.40
CA VAL A 19 -1.95 0.65 11.26
C VAL A 19 -2.50 0.55 12.67
N HIS A 20 -2.65 -0.67 13.15
CA HIS A 20 -3.01 -0.95 14.53
C HIS A 20 -1.94 -1.84 15.14
N ALA A 21 -1.98 -2.02 16.46
CA ALA A 21 -0.90 -2.70 17.16
C ALA A 21 -0.63 -4.11 16.63
N LYS A 22 -1.69 -4.86 16.35
CA LYS A 22 -1.52 -6.25 15.97
C LYS A 22 -2.04 -6.57 14.58
N THR A 23 -2.81 -5.67 14.00
CA THR A 23 -3.48 -5.91 12.73
C THR A 23 -3.40 -4.67 11.88
N TRP A 24 -3.14 -4.84 10.62
CA TRP A 24 -3.22 -3.75 9.66
C TRP A 24 -4.44 -3.97 8.78
N GLU A 25 -5.16 -2.89 8.51
CA GLU A 25 -6.22 -2.92 7.51
C GLU A 25 -5.62 -2.40 6.21
N ILE A 26 -5.67 -3.22 5.17
CA ILE A 26 -5.01 -2.91 3.90
C ILE A 26 -6.06 -2.56 2.87
N CYS A 27 -5.83 -1.47 2.14
CA CYS A 27 -6.66 -1.11 1.00
C CYS A 27 -5.76 -1.01 -0.22
N VAL A 28 -6.02 -1.82 -1.23
CA VAL A 28 -5.20 -1.82 -2.45
C VAL A 28 -6.00 -1.22 -3.59
N LEU A 29 -5.36 -0.35 -4.34
CA LEU A 29 -5.97 0.27 -5.51
C LEU A 29 -4.96 0.23 -6.65
N THR A 30 -5.33 -0.37 -7.77
CA THR A 30 -4.43 -0.43 -8.93
C THR A 30 -4.77 0.67 -9.93
N GLU A 31 -3.83 0.94 -10.82
CA GLU A 31 -4.08 1.92 -11.88
C GLU A 31 -5.24 1.52 -12.77
N SER A 32 -5.46 0.24 -12.92
CA SER A 32 -6.55 -0.26 -13.76
C SER A 32 -7.91 -0.14 -13.09
N GLY A 33 -7.94 0.24 -11.82
CA GLY A 33 -9.21 0.45 -11.13
C GLY A 33 -9.63 -0.66 -10.20
N TYR A 34 -8.85 -1.73 -10.11
CA TYR A 34 -9.15 -2.79 -9.17
C TYR A 34 -8.96 -2.28 -7.75
N LYS A 35 -9.85 -2.66 -6.86
CA LYS A 35 -9.80 -2.22 -5.47
C LYS A 35 -10.17 -3.37 -4.57
N GLU A 36 -9.40 -3.54 -3.50
CA GLU A 36 -9.74 -4.55 -2.52
C GLU A 36 -9.32 -4.05 -1.13
N ARG A 37 -9.93 -4.61 -0.12
CA ARG A 37 -9.66 -4.23 1.25
C ARG A 37 -9.68 -5.48 2.10
N HIS A 38 -8.70 -5.63 2.98
CA HIS A 38 -8.66 -6.81 3.85
C HIS A 38 -7.76 -6.53 5.05
N PRO A 39 -7.96 -7.24 6.15
CA PRO A 39 -7.05 -7.14 7.29
C PRO A 39 -5.89 -8.11 7.12
N GLN A 40 -4.80 -7.80 7.79
CA GLN A 40 -3.66 -8.70 7.83
C GLN A 40 -2.90 -8.50 9.12
N GLN A 41 -1.99 -9.39 9.40
CA GLN A 41 -1.07 -9.26 10.50
C GLN A 41 -0.24 -7.98 10.33
N ALA A 42 0.10 -7.34 11.45
CA ALA A 42 0.88 -6.10 11.43
C ALA A 42 2.34 -6.41 11.09
N SER A 43 2.62 -6.56 9.81
CA SER A 43 3.93 -6.99 9.36
C SER A 43 4.18 -6.52 7.94
N ALA A 44 5.29 -5.83 7.74
CA ALA A 44 5.70 -5.40 6.41
C ALA A 44 6.01 -6.60 5.52
N LYS A 45 6.58 -7.64 6.10
CA LYS A 45 6.86 -8.85 5.33
C LYS A 45 5.59 -9.49 4.81
N THR A 46 4.56 -9.57 5.65
CA THR A 46 3.29 -10.13 5.24
C THR A 46 2.69 -9.33 4.07
N LEU A 47 2.77 -8.01 4.15
CA LEU A 47 2.27 -7.19 3.07
C LEU A 47 3.09 -7.39 1.80
N PHE A 48 4.40 -7.42 1.93
CA PHE A 48 5.27 -7.61 0.77
C PHE A 48 4.96 -8.95 0.09
N ASP A 49 4.83 -10.02 0.88
CA ASP A 49 4.53 -11.35 0.34
C ASP A 49 3.18 -11.34 -0.39
N PHE A 50 2.20 -10.67 0.18
CA PHE A 50 0.89 -10.54 -0.46
C PHE A 50 1.00 -9.82 -1.80
N LEU A 51 1.73 -8.72 -1.82
CA LEU A 51 1.87 -7.93 -3.04
C LEU A 51 2.60 -8.70 -4.13
N LYS A 52 3.65 -9.42 -3.75
CA LYS A 52 4.39 -10.21 -4.74
C LYS A 52 3.54 -11.34 -5.30
N LYS A 53 2.67 -11.90 -4.48
CA LYS A 53 1.83 -13.01 -4.91
C LYS A 53 0.70 -12.56 -5.80
N HIS A 54 0.04 -11.47 -5.45
CA HIS A 54 -1.17 -11.04 -6.13
C HIS A 54 -0.96 -9.93 -7.15
N PHE A 55 0.12 -9.16 -7.03
CA PHE A 55 0.42 -8.06 -7.92
C PHE A 55 1.88 -8.10 -8.33
N PRO A 56 2.32 -9.21 -8.93
CA PRO A 56 3.76 -9.37 -9.23
C PRO A 56 4.26 -8.29 -10.18
N ASP A 57 5.47 -7.84 -9.93
CA ASP A 57 6.18 -6.88 -10.77
C ASP A 57 5.61 -5.47 -10.72
N GLY A 58 4.65 -5.19 -9.86
CA GLY A 58 4.10 -3.85 -9.74
C GLY A 58 5.03 -2.88 -9.04
N GLU A 59 4.75 -1.60 -9.20
CA GLU A 59 5.40 -0.55 -8.42
C GLU A 59 4.53 -0.29 -7.21
N TYR A 60 5.04 -0.59 -6.03
CA TYR A 60 4.24 -0.52 -4.81
C TYR A 60 4.43 0.81 -4.11
N HIS A 61 3.34 1.52 -3.90
CA HIS A 61 3.32 2.82 -3.23
C HIS A 61 2.34 2.77 -2.08
N ALA A 62 2.85 2.91 -0.87
CA ALA A 62 2.03 2.81 0.32
C ALA A 62 1.86 4.18 0.98
N VAL A 63 0.75 4.34 1.68
CA VAL A 63 0.53 5.51 2.51
C VAL A 63 -0.07 5.05 3.83
N TYR A 64 0.40 5.61 4.93
CA TYR A 64 -0.18 5.31 6.23
C TYR A 64 -0.07 6.52 7.13
N GLU A 65 -0.85 6.46 8.18
CA GLU A 65 -0.93 7.51 9.19
C GLU A 65 0.09 7.25 10.27
N SER A 66 0.81 8.27 10.71
CA SER A 66 1.95 8.11 11.61
C SER A 66 1.58 7.86 13.07
N GLY A 67 0.47 7.35 13.38
CA GLY A 67 0.02 7.11 14.72
C GLY A 67 1.09 6.56 15.66
N PHE A 68 0.75 5.54 16.41
CA PHE A 68 1.67 5.06 17.45
C PHE A 68 2.93 4.42 16.88
N SER A 69 2.92 3.98 15.65
CA SER A 69 4.10 3.33 15.08
C SER A 69 5.14 4.31 14.57
N GLY A 70 4.79 5.60 14.47
CA GLY A 70 5.73 6.59 13.98
C GLY A 70 6.31 6.20 12.63
N PHE A 71 7.65 6.17 12.54
CA PHE A 71 8.32 5.85 11.30
C PHE A 71 8.82 4.42 11.21
N SER A 72 8.54 3.59 12.22
CA SER A 72 9.03 2.21 12.17
C SER A 72 8.42 1.45 11.00
N THR A 73 7.15 1.67 10.74
CA THR A 73 6.49 1.04 9.59
C THR A 73 7.09 1.54 8.28
N TYR A 74 7.38 2.82 8.21
CA TYR A 74 8.00 3.41 7.03
C TYR A 74 9.32 2.69 6.68
N TYR A 75 10.19 2.55 7.67
CA TYR A 75 11.47 1.92 7.41
C TYR A 75 11.35 0.45 7.07
N ALA A 76 10.40 -0.23 7.71
CA ALA A 76 10.17 -1.63 7.41
C ALA A 76 9.69 -1.82 5.97
N LEU A 77 8.80 -0.95 5.51
CA LEU A 77 8.30 -1.04 4.13
C LEU A 77 9.38 -0.71 3.12
N LYS A 78 10.20 0.28 3.44
CA LYS A 78 11.28 0.67 2.52
C LYS A 78 12.29 -0.46 2.34
N GLU A 79 12.52 -1.24 3.37
CA GLU A 79 13.43 -2.38 3.24
C GLU A 79 12.97 -3.40 2.21
N TYR A 80 11.66 -3.48 1.99
CA TYR A 80 11.12 -4.39 1.00
C TYR A 80 10.91 -3.72 -0.35
N GLY A 81 11.39 -2.50 -0.50
CA GLY A 81 11.26 -1.81 -1.78
C GLY A 81 9.91 -1.18 -2.01
N ILE A 82 9.12 -1.03 -0.97
CA ILE A 82 7.82 -0.39 -1.07
C ILE A 82 7.99 1.10 -0.79
N ASP A 83 7.67 1.93 -1.77
CA ASP A 83 7.72 3.37 -1.59
C ASP A 83 6.61 3.78 -0.63
N CYS A 84 6.90 4.69 0.28
CA CYS A 84 5.95 4.94 1.36
C CYS A 84 5.86 6.42 1.69
N VAL A 85 4.63 6.88 1.86
CA VAL A 85 4.34 8.25 2.32
C VAL A 85 3.68 8.14 3.69
N VAL A 86 4.15 8.95 4.62
CA VAL A 86 3.60 8.99 5.98
C VAL A 86 2.78 10.25 6.13
N THR A 87 1.55 10.11 6.60
CA THR A 87 0.69 11.26 6.84
C THR A 87 0.51 11.47 8.35
N HIS A 88 0.04 12.64 8.72
CA HIS A 88 -0.19 12.95 10.12
C HIS A 88 -1.57 12.46 10.54
N ALA A 89 -1.58 11.82 11.69
CA ALA A 89 -2.69 11.06 12.15
C ALA A 89 -3.99 11.83 12.25
N ALA A 90 -3.95 12.97 12.83
CA ALA A 90 -5.19 13.62 13.22
C ALA A 90 -6.00 14.09 12.04
N ASP A 91 -5.40 14.13 10.87
CA ASP A 91 -5.97 14.93 9.81
C ASP A 91 -6.46 14.14 8.62
N VAL A 92 -6.24 12.84 8.58
CA VAL A 92 -6.54 12.08 7.37
C VAL A 92 -7.47 10.92 7.68
N PRO A 93 -8.77 11.08 7.46
CA PRO A 93 -9.69 9.94 7.56
C PRO A 93 -9.32 8.87 6.54
N THR A 94 -9.66 7.63 6.86
CA THR A 94 -9.34 6.51 5.99
C THR A 94 -9.79 6.73 4.55
N THR A 95 -10.95 7.36 4.37
CA THR A 95 -11.48 7.60 3.04
C THR A 95 -10.60 8.53 2.22
N GLN A 96 -9.78 9.35 2.87
CA GLN A 96 -8.94 10.28 2.14
C GLN A 96 -7.65 9.66 1.65
N TYR A 97 -7.32 8.44 2.09
CA TYR A 97 -6.16 7.77 1.54
C TYR A 97 -6.28 7.60 0.03
N GLU A 98 -7.48 7.31 -0.44
CA GLU A 98 -7.67 7.16 -1.88
C GLU A 98 -7.42 8.46 -2.61
N GLU A 99 -7.82 9.57 -2.02
CA GLU A 99 -7.59 10.86 -2.64
C GLU A 99 -6.12 11.24 -2.65
N VAL A 100 -5.41 10.92 -1.56
CA VAL A 100 -3.98 11.17 -1.52
C VAL A 100 -3.29 10.37 -2.61
N MET A 101 -3.66 9.12 -2.76
CA MET A 101 -3.07 8.28 -3.79
C MET A 101 -3.39 8.78 -5.19
N LYS A 102 -4.62 9.25 -5.40
CA LYS A 102 -5.00 9.81 -6.68
C LYS A 102 -4.23 11.08 -7.00
N THR A 103 -4.03 11.92 -6.01
CA THR A 103 -3.27 13.15 -6.19
C THR A 103 -1.84 12.83 -6.56
N ASP A 104 -1.26 11.86 -5.87
CA ASP A 104 0.08 11.41 -6.17
C ASP A 104 0.19 10.94 -7.60
N LYS A 105 -0.81 10.19 -8.03
CA LYS A 105 -0.84 9.67 -9.38
C LYS A 105 -0.92 10.80 -10.41
N VAL A 106 -1.74 11.80 -10.13
CA VAL A 106 -1.87 12.94 -11.02
C VAL A 106 -0.56 13.72 -11.07
N ASP A 107 0.05 13.92 -9.93
CA ASP A 107 1.32 14.65 -9.87
C ASP A 107 2.41 13.92 -10.63
N ALA A 108 2.38 12.61 -10.61
CA ALA A 108 3.37 11.83 -11.32
C ALA A 108 3.18 11.92 -12.82
N ALA A 109 1.98 12.21 -13.24
CA ALA A 109 1.72 12.33 -14.66
C ALA A 109 2.22 13.66 -15.17
#